data_9e7334bb152386e42a880670495cc765
#
_entry.id   9e7334bb152386e42a880670495cc765
#
_cell.length_a   1.000
_cell.length_b   1.000
_cell.length_c   1.000
_cell.angle_alpha   90.00
_cell.angle_beta   90.00
_cell.angle_gamma   90.00
#
_symmetry.space_group_name_H-M   'P 1'
#
loop_
_entity.id
_entity.type
_entity.pdbx_description
1 polymer ?
#
loop_
_entity_poly.entity_id
_entity_poly.type
_entity_poly.pdbx_seq_one_letter_code
_entity_poly.pdbx_strand_id
1 'polypeptide(L)'
;MLFRSAWSAGHIYLTARTSQPVRSDVLVVMGAAQSDGKPDEILQARLQRAKSIYDKGLVKFIYTVGAGAPGDRTTEAMSSFNWLVANGVNPKSIVVIAKGKSTLESTKAYSKVMKENNLQSVIIATDPYHCLRAITMAKDLELFASCAKSISGPADLENSSYRYLLRETAAYVAYVTLGRHGIVLSDRN
;
A
#
# COMPACT_ATOMS: atom_id res chain seq x y z
N MET A 1 22.31 -3.04 -17.82
CA MET A 1 21.28 -2.29 -17.11
C MET A 1 19.90 -2.39 -17.77
N LEU A 2 19.75 -2.12 -19.07
CA LEU A 2 18.45 -2.13 -19.79
C LEU A 2 17.66 -3.43 -19.65
N PHE A 3 18.30 -4.59 -19.71
CA PHE A 3 17.63 -5.89 -19.59
C PHE A 3 16.95 -6.08 -18.23
N ARG A 4 17.58 -5.67 -17.14
CA ARG A 4 17.00 -5.72 -15.78
C ARG A 4 15.77 -4.82 -15.64
N SER A 5 15.82 -3.61 -16.23
CA SER A 5 14.70 -2.67 -16.18
C SER A 5 13.51 -3.16 -17.01
N ALA A 6 13.73 -3.72 -18.20
CA ALA A 6 12.68 -4.29 -19.04
C ALA A 6 12.02 -5.51 -18.38
N TRP A 7 12.82 -6.41 -17.78
CA TRP A 7 12.32 -7.55 -17.01
C TRP A 7 11.50 -7.09 -15.79
N SER A 8 11.97 -6.07 -15.06
CA SER A 8 11.23 -5.50 -13.93
C SER A 8 9.91 -4.88 -14.35
N ALA A 9 9.87 -4.14 -15.46
CA ALA A 9 8.64 -3.56 -16.00
C ALA A 9 7.61 -4.65 -16.38
N GLY A 10 8.07 -5.72 -17.05
CA GLY A 10 7.23 -6.88 -17.37
C GLY A 10 6.68 -7.56 -16.12
N HIS A 11 7.49 -7.73 -15.09
CA HIS A 11 7.07 -8.33 -13.81
C HIS A 11 6.07 -7.44 -13.06
N ILE A 12 6.27 -6.12 -13.04
CA ILE A 12 5.30 -5.15 -12.47
C ILE A 12 3.97 -5.25 -13.21
N TYR A 13 4.01 -5.24 -14.55
CA TYR A 13 2.81 -5.32 -15.38
C TYR A 13 2.04 -6.63 -15.15
N LEU A 14 2.72 -7.77 -15.13
CA LEU A 14 2.10 -9.06 -14.83
C LEU A 14 1.51 -9.09 -13.43
N THR A 15 2.26 -8.65 -12.41
CA THR A 15 1.77 -8.58 -11.03
C THR A 15 0.55 -7.68 -10.92
N ALA A 16 0.56 -6.52 -11.57
CA ALA A 16 -0.57 -5.60 -11.60
C ALA A 16 -1.84 -6.25 -12.18
N ARG A 17 -1.71 -7.13 -13.17
CA ARG A 17 -2.85 -7.82 -13.79
C ARG A 17 -3.32 -9.03 -12.99
N THR A 18 -2.39 -9.84 -12.50
CA THR A 18 -2.69 -11.17 -11.94
C THR A 18 -2.85 -11.19 -10.43
N SER A 19 -2.37 -10.17 -9.69
CA SER A 19 -2.49 -10.14 -8.23
C SER A 19 -3.93 -10.26 -7.76
N GLN A 20 -4.13 -11.16 -6.81
CA GLN A 20 -5.39 -11.37 -6.12
C GLN A 20 -5.16 -11.41 -4.61
N PRO A 21 -6.07 -10.86 -3.80
CA PRO A 21 -6.00 -10.95 -2.35
C PRO A 21 -6.23 -12.39 -1.90
N VAL A 22 -5.40 -12.86 -0.97
CA VAL A 22 -5.54 -14.16 -0.31
C VAL A 22 -5.90 -13.93 1.15
N ARG A 23 -6.82 -14.71 1.71
CA ARG A 23 -7.20 -14.61 3.14
C ARG A 23 -5.96 -14.48 4.02
N SER A 24 -5.96 -13.47 4.88
CA SER A 24 -4.80 -13.08 5.69
C SER A 24 -5.22 -12.57 7.06
N ASP A 25 -4.26 -12.40 7.97
CA ASP A 25 -4.49 -11.90 9.32
C ASP A 25 -5.01 -10.46 9.30
N VAL A 26 -4.37 -9.61 8.47
CA VAL A 26 -4.71 -8.19 8.36
C VAL A 26 -4.72 -7.71 6.90
N LEU A 27 -5.43 -6.62 6.68
CA LEU A 27 -5.31 -5.82 5.48
C LEU A 27 -4.64 -4.48 5.84
N VAL A 28 -3.64 -4.07 5.05
CA VAL A 28 -3.00 -2.76 5.18
C VAL A 28 -3.44 -1.86 4.04
N VAL A 29 -3.97 -0.68 4.35
CA VAL A 29 -4.21 0.38 3.36
C VAL A 29 -2.97 1.24 3.29
N MET A 30 -2.26 1.22 2.15
CA MET A 30 -1.12 2.10 1.91
C MET A 30 -1.59 3.55 1.75
N GLY A 31 -0.94 4.45 2.47
CA GLY A 31 -1.23 5.88 2.41
C GLY A 31 -1.05 6.47 1.01
N ALA A 32 -1.81 7.49 0.73
CA ALA A 32 -1.70 8.39 -0.43
C ALA A 32 -2.18 9.77 0.01
N ALA A 33 -2.16 10.76 -0.91
CA ALA A 33 -2.48 12.13 -0.56
C ALA A 33 -3.88 12.27 0.06
N GLN A 34 -3.98 13.22 0.95
CA GLN A 34 -5.23 13.67 1.57
C GLN A 34 -5.22 15.19 1.70
N SER A 35 -6.37 15.82 1.75
CA SER A 35 -6.52 17.25 1.98
C SER A 35 -7.50 17.47 3.14
N ASP A 36 -7.03 18.07 4.24
CA ASP A 36 -7.85 18.41 5.41
C ASP A 36 -8.66 17.22 5.99
N GLY A 37 -8.06 16.01 5.98
CA GLY A 37 -8.70 14.78 6.47
C GLY A 37 -9.62 14.09 5.45
N LYS A 38 -9.72 14.60 4.23
CA LYS A 38 -10.43 13.96 3.14
C LYS A 38 -9.45 13.19 2.25
N PRO A 39 -9.61 11.87 2.07
CA PRO A 39 -8.81 11.13 1.12
C PRO A 39 -8.95 11.69 -0.29
N ASP A 40 -7.85 11.81 -1.04
CA ASP A 40 -7.91 12.06 -2.47
C ASP A 40 -8.47 10.84 -3.23
N GLU A 41 -8.66 10.96 -4.54
CA GLU A 41 -9.26 9.90 -5.36
C GLU A 41 -8.46 8.60 -5.33
N ILE A 42 -7.12 8.67 -5.26
CA ILE A 42 -6.25 7.49 -5.19
C ILE A 42 -6.43 6.78 -3.84
N LEU A 43 -6.35 7.53 -2.74
CA LEU A 43 -6.54 6.96 -1.41
C LEU A 43 -7.95 6.42 -1.24
N GLN A 44 -8.96 7.12 -1.76
CA GLN A 44 -10.35 6.68 -1.72
C GLN A 44 -10.55 5.35 -2.47
N ALA A 45 -9.93 5.17 -3.64
CA ALA A 45 -9.99 3.91 -4.39
C ALA A 45 -9.37 2.73 -3.60
N ARG A 46 -8.24 2.97 -2.92
CA ARG A 46 -7.62 1.99 -2.02
C ARG A 46 -8.53 1.63 -0.85
N LEU A 47 -9.20 2.62 -0.24
CA LEU A 47 -10.13 2.45 0.87
C LEU A 47 -11.38 1.67 0.46
N GLN A 48 -11.96 1.99 -0.69
CA GLN A 48 -13.09 1.24 -1.26
C GLN A 48 -12.71 -0.23 -1.48
N ARG A 49 -11.50 -0.47 -2.03
CA ARG A 49 -11.00 -1.84 -2.21
C ARG A 49 -10.80 -2.55 -0.88
N ALA A 50 -10.21 -1.88 0.10
CA ALA A 50 -9.99 -2.42 1.44
C ALA A 50 -11.31 -2.81 2.13
N LYS A 51 -12.31 -1.92 2.07
CA LYS A 51 -13.65 -2.20 2.59
C LYS A 51 -14.27 -3.42 1.93
N SER A 52 -14.22 -3.51 0.60
CA SER A 52 -14.74 -4.69 -0.12
C SER A 52 -14.10 -6.01 0.31
N ILE A 53 -12.81 -6.02 0.63
CA ILE A 53 -12.09 -7.20 1.14
C ILE A 53 -12.51 -7.54 2.57
N TYR A 54 -12.67 -6.52 3.41
CA TYR A 54 -13.15 -6.67 4.79
C TYR A 54 -14.59 -7.21 4.84
N ASP A 55 -15.50 -6.66 4.04
CA ASP A 55 -16.90 -7.09 3.95
C ASP A 55 -17.03 -8.55 3.47
N LYS A 56 -16.09 -9.02 2.64
CA LYS A 56 -15.99 -10.44 2.22
C LYS A 56 -15.44 -11.36 3.32
N GLY A 57 -15.04 -10.84 4.47
CA GLY A 57 -14.48 -11.60 5.57
C GLY A 57 -13.11 -12.23 5.27
N LEU A 58 -12.34 -11.66 4.34
CA LEU A 58 -10.99 -12.14 4.04
C LEU A 58 -9.97 -11.74 5.10
N VAL A 59 -10.27 -10.72 5.90
CA VAL A 59 -9.48 -10.24 7.03
C VAL A 59 -10.38 -9.85 8.19
N LYS A 60 -9.83 -9.84 9.42
CA LYS A 60 -10.53 -9.36 10.61
C LYS A 60 -10.18 -7.93 10.98
N PHE A 61 -8.97 -7.48 10.60
CA PHE A 61 -8.44 -6.17 10.96
C PHE A 61 -7.96 -5.42 9.72
N ILE A 62 -8.12 -4.10 9.76
CA ILE A 62 -7.56 -3.17 8.77
C ILE A 62 -6.53 -2.28 9.47
N TYR A 63 -5.34 -2.21 8.94
CA TYR A 63 -4.31 -1.26 9.37
C TYR A 63 -4.25 -0.12 8.36
N THR A 64 -4.45 1.11 8.83
CA THR A 64 -4.25 2.30 8.02
C THR A 64 -2.86 2.87 8.30
N VAL A 65 -2.05 3.09 7.25
CA VAL A 65 -0.66 3.54 7.42
C VAL A 65 -0.38 4.78 6.59
N GLY A 66 0.41 5.69 7.13
CA GLY A 66 0.85 6.91 6.45
C GLY A 66 0.94 8.09 7.41
N ALA A 67 1.99 8.89 7.23
CA ALA A 67 2.20 10.13 7.98
C ALA A 67 1.41 11.29 7.33
N GLY A 68 1.39 12.45 7.98
CA GLY A 68 0.97 13.71 7.36
C GLY A 68 2.12 14.36 6.59
N ALA A 69 1.80 15.22 5.63
CA ALA A 69 2.75 16.17 5.07
C ALA A 69 3.00 17.34 6.04
N PRO A 70 4.11 18.06 5.90
CA PRO A 70 4.31 19.29 6.70
C PRO A 70 3.16 20.27 6.50
N GLY A 71 2.54 20.71 7.60
CA GLY A 71 1.38 21.60 7.58
C GLY A 71 0.01 20.91 7.58
N ASP A 72 -0.06 19.59 7.37
CA ASP A 72 -1.31 18.85 7.47
C ASP A 72 -1.85 18.84 8.89
N ARG A 73 -3.16 19.02 9.04
CA ARG A 73 -3.85 18.90 10.34
C ARG A 73 -4.03 17.46 10.80
N THR A 74 -3.90 16.51 9.88
CA THR A 74 -4.09 15.08 10.14
C THR A 74 -3.17 14.24 9.27
N THR A 75 -3.11 12.93 9.54
CA THR A 75 -2.30 11.98 8.77
C THR A 75 -3.13 11.23 7.75
N GLU A 76 -2.48 10.68 6.72
CA GLU A 76 -3.11 9.78 5.75
C GLU A 76 -3.78 8.59 6.46
N ALA A 77 -3.12 8.06 7.50
CA ALA A 77 -3.67 6.96 8.31
C ALA A 77 -4.95 7.35 9.04
N MET A 78 -5.02 8.55 9.64
CA MET A 78 -6.21 9.01 10.34
C MET A 78 -7.33 9.37 9.37
N SER A 79 -7.01 10.02 8.24
CA SER A 79 -7.98 10.27 7.16
C SER A 79 -8.60 8.96 6.67
N SER A 80 -7.79 7.93 6.49
CA SER A 80 -8.24 6.58 6.11
C SER A 80 -9.15 5.94 7.17
N PHE A 81 -8.79 6.07 8.45
CA PHE A 81 -9.61 5.60 9.58
C PHE A 81 -10.99 6.25 9.55
N ASN A 82 -11.03 7.58 9.49
CA ASN A 82 -12.28 8.34 9.49
C ASN A 82 -13.19 7.92 8.32
N TRP A 83 -12.61 7.76 7.13
CA TRP A 83 -13.34 7.31 5.96
C TRP A 83 -13.91 5.91 6.14
N LEU A 84 -13.13 4.95 6.63
CA LEU A 84 -13.59 3.57 6.85
C LEU A 84 -14.72 3.50 7.88
N VAL A 85 -14.60 4.24 8.99
CA VAL A 85 -15.67 4.32 10.03
C VAL A 85 -16.94 4.93 9.45
N ALA A 86 -16.83 6.04 8.72
CA ALA A 86 -17.97 6.67 8.05
C ALA A 86 -18.66 5.76 7.01
N ASN A 87 -17.92 4.77 6.49
CA ASN A 87 -18.45 3.77 5.55
C ASN A 87 -18.81 2.42 6.21
N GLY A 88 -18.98 2.38 7.54
CA GLY A 88 -19.55 1.25 8.27
C GLY A 88 -18.55 0.17 8.72
N VAL A 89 -17.23 0.42 8.63
CA VAL A 89 -16.25 -0.48 9.23
C VAL A 89 -16.22 -0.25 10.74
N ASN A 90 -16.27 -1.35 11.53
CA ASN A 90 -16.19 -1.25 12.98
C ASN A 90 -14.86 -0.61 13.41
N PRO A 91 -14.85 0.52 14.15
CA PRO A 91 -13.62 1.18 14.59
C PRO A 91 -12.71 0.26 15.43
N LYS A 92 -13.23 -0.73 16.13
CA LYS A 92 -12.45 -1.73 16.88
C LYS A 92 -11.66 -2.68 15.96
N SER A 93 -12.02 -2.76 14.69
CA SER A 93 -11.33 -3.56 13.68
C SER A 93 -10.25 -2.76 12.94
N ILE A 94 -10.02 -1.49 13.30
CA ILE A 94 -9.06 -0.62 12.60
C ILE A 94 -7.92 -0.23 13.54
N VAL A 95 -6.69 -0.40 13.07
CA VAL A 95 -5.48 0.08 13.75
C VAL A 95 -4.87 1.20 12.94
N VAL A 96 -4.69 2.37 13.56
CA VAL A 96 -4.10 3.55 12.93
C VAL A 96 -2.60 3.58 13.17
N ILE A 97 -1.80 3.59 12.12
CA ILE A 97 -0.34 3.66 12.16
C ILE A 97 0.09 4.97 11.47
N ALA A 98 0.05 6.06 12.22
CA ALA A 98 0.37 7.43 11.75
C ALA A 98 1.88 7.63 11.53
N LYS A 99 2.51 6.72 10.78
CA LYS A 99 3.96 6.68 10.51
C LYS A 99 4.21 6.30 9.06
N GLY A 100 5.43 6.64 8.59
CA GLY A 100 5.91 6.30 7.25
C GLY A 100 5.71 7.44 6.26
N LYS A 101 6.82 8.05 5.86
CA LYS A 101 6.90 9.10 4.82
C LYS A 101 7.25 8.50 3.44
N SER A 102 7.62 7.21 3.40
CA SER A 102 7.89 6.43 2.21
C SER A 102 7.24 5.06 2.31
N THR A 103 7.14 4.35 1.18
CA THR A 103 6.61 2.98 1.15
C THR A 103 7.39 2.05 2.08
N LEU A 104 8.73 2.15 2.11
CA LEU A 104 9.55 1.30 2.96
C LEU A 104 9.35 1.60 4.45
N GLU A 105 9.26 2.88 4.84
CA GLU A 105 8.97 3.25 6.22
C GLU A 105 7.59 2.78 6.66
N SER A 106 6.58 2.94 5.81
CA SER A 106 5.23 2.44 6.04
C SER A 106 5.23 0.92 6.21
N THR A 107 5.97 0.20 5.35
CA THR A 107 6.08 -1.26 5.44
C THR A 107 6.76 -1.70 6.74
N LYS A 108 7.84 -1.04 7.14
CA LYS A 108 8.50 -1.28 8.43
C LYS A 108 7.57 -1.00 9.61
N ALA A 109 6.78 0.08 9.54
CA ALA A 109 5.87 0.47 10.61
C ALA A 109 4.77 -0.56 10.84
N TYR A 110 4.05 -0.99 9.80
CA TYR A 110 3.01 -2.00 9.97
C TYR A 110 3.57 -3.40 10.26
N SER A 111 4.71 -3.77 9.66
CA SER A 111 5.37 -5.04 9.94
C SER A 111 5.75 -5.17 11.43
N LYS A 112 6.23 -4.07 12.05
CA LYS A 112 6.53 -4.04 13.47
C LYS A 112 5.28 -4.33 14.30
N VAL A 113 4.17 -3.63 14.04
CA VAL A 113 2.89 -3.84 14.76
C VAL A 113 2.37 -5.26 14.55
N MET A 114 2.50 -5.82 13.34
CA MET A 114 2.11 -7.20 13.06
C MET A 114 2.93 -8.20 13.88
N LYS A 115 4.26 -8.05 13.91
CA LYS A 115 5.16 -8.93 14.67
C LYS A 115 4.88 -8.87 16.19
N GLU A 116 4.61 -7.68 16.73
CA GLU A 116 4.23 -7.51 18.14
C GLU A 116 2.91 -8.21 18.50
N ASN A 117 2.04 -8.46 17.52
CA ASN A 117 0.77 -9.16 17.67
C ASN A 117 0.80 -10.61 17.14
N ASN A 118 1.97 -11.16 16.81
CA ASN A 118 2.17 -12.50 16.25
C ASN A 118 1.39 -12.75 14.94
N LEU A 119 1.23 -11.71 14.09
CA LEU A 119 0.58 -11.78 12.80
C LEU A 119 1.62 -11.90 11.69
N GLN A 120 1.37 -12.74 10.68
CA GLN A 120 2.37 -13.08 9.66
C GLN A 120 1.89 -12.85 8.24
N SER A 121 0.58 -12.77 8.01
CA SER A 121 0.02 -12.65 6.67
C SER A 121 -0.71 -11.33 6.46
N VAL A 122 -0.51 -10.70 5.29
CA VAL A 122 -1.02 -9.38 4.97
C VAL A 122 -1.59 -9.29 3.56
N ILE A 123 -2.75 -8.66 3.43
CA ILE A 123 -3.26 -8.13 2.16
C ILE A 123 -2.88 -6.64 2.09
N ILE A 124 -2.22 -6.22 1.03
CA ILE A 124 -1.85 -4.82 0.84
C ILE A 124 -2.81 -4.17 -0.16
N ALA A 125 -3.63 -3.23 0.30
CA ALA A 125 -4.50 -2.42 -0.55
C ALA A 125 -3.71 -1.23 -1.10
N THR A 126 -3.49 -1.24 -2.42
CA THR A 126 -2.69 -0.22 -3.12
C THR A 126 -3.02 -0.20 -4.61
N ASP A 127 -2.29 0.62 -5.39
CA ASP A 127 -2.50 0.70 -6.84
C ASP A 127 -1.89 -0.49 -7.57
N PRO A 128 -2.41 -0.87 -8.76
CA PRO A 128 -1.96 -2.04 -9.49
C PRO A 128 -0.45 -2.11 -9.72
N TYR A 129 0.16 -1.06 -10.29
CA TYR A 129 1.60 -1.05 -10.58
C TYR A 129 2.49 -0.98 -9.31
N HIS A 130 1.92 -0.50 -8.20
CA HIS A 130 2.60 -0.48 -6.90
C HIS A 130 2.64 -1.85 -6.20
N CYS A 131 1.78 -2.81 -6.60
CA CYS A 131 1.65 -4.12 -5.95
C CYS A 131 2.98 -4.86 -5.81
N LEU A 132 3.77 -4.96 -6.89
CA LEU A 132 5.03 -5.72 -6.86
C LEU A 132 6.00 -5.16 -5.81
N ARG A 133 6.19 -3.84 -5.77
CA ARG A 133 7.09 -3.18 -4.83
C ARG A 133 6.63 -3.36 -3.38
N ALA A 134 5.34 -3.17 -3.12
CA ALA A 134 4.77 -3.35 -1.80
C ALA A 134 4.87 -4.80 -1.29
N ILE A 135 4.53 -5.79 -2.14
CA ILE A 135 4.69 -7.23 -1.81
C ILE A 135 6.15 -7.56 -1.54
N THR A 136 7.08 -7.08 -2.37
CA THR A 136 8.51 -7.37 -2.22
C THR A 136 9.04 -6.83 -0.90
N MET A 137 8.70 -5.58 -0.55
CA MET A 137 9.11 -4.98 0.74
C MET A 137 8.55 -5.74 1.94
N ALA A 138 7.30 -6.20 1.88
CA ALA A 138 6.69 -6.99 2.94
C ALA A 138 7.35 -8.36 3.10
N LYS A 139 7.64 -9.03 1.98
CA LYS A 139 8.35 -10.33 1.98
C LYS A 139 9.78 -10.22 2.52
N ASP A 140 10.48 -9.12 2.18
CA ASP A 140 11.82 -8.86 2.72
C ASP A 140 11.81 -8.63 4.25
N LEU A 141 10.63 -8.34 4.83
CA LEU A 141 10.38 -8.28 6.28
C LEU A 141 9.69 -9.55 6.83
N GLU A 142 9.77 -10.66 6.08
CA GLU A 142 9.30 -12.00 6.49
C GLU A 142 7.78 -12.13 6.62
N LEU A 143 7.01 -11.30 5.90
CA LEU A 143 5.56 -11.41 5.86
C LEU A 143 5.07 -12.19 4.63
N PHE A 144 4.03 -12.99 4.79
CA PHE A 144 3.27 -13.56 3.68
C PHE A 144 2.35 -12.48 3.11
N ALA A 145 2.70 -11.92 1.95
CA ALA A 145 2.02 -10.76 1.39
C ALA A 145 1.30 -11.08 0.08
N SER A 146 0.07 -10.59 -0.03
CA SER A 146 -0.71 -10.54 -1.26
C SER A 146 -1.19 -9.10 -1.52
N CYS A 147 -1.67 -8.80 -2.72
CA CYS A 147 -2.12 -7.46 -3.08
C CYS A 147 -3.60 -7.43 -3.43
N ALA A 148 -4.31 -6.47 -2.84
CA ALA A 148 -5.64 -6.05 -3.24
C ALA A 148 -5.53 -4.74 -4.04
N LYS A 149 -5.24 -4.85 -5.34
CA LYS A 149 -5.14 -3.69 -6.21
C LYS A 149 -6.46 -2.93 -6.29
N SER A 150 -6.39 -1.59 -6.35
CA SER A 150 -7.55 -0.74 -6.66
C SER A 150 -8.12 -1.13 -8.04
N ILE A 151 -9.43 -1.16 -8.15
CA ILE A 151 -10.16 -1.56 -9.38
C ILE A 151 -10.93 -0.41 -10.00
N SER A 152 -10.78 0.78 -9.45
CA SER A 152 -11.39 2.03 -9.89
C SER A 152 -10.47 3.20 -9.52
N GLY A 153 -10.69 4.36 -10.14
CA GLY A 153 -9.97 5.59 -9.86
C GLY A 153 -8.80 5.85 -10.81
N PRO A 154 -8.09 6.97 -10.64
CA PRO A 154 -7.11 7.46 -11.62
C PRO A 154 -5.84 6.60 -11.71
N ALA A 155 -5.60 5.73 -10.76
CA ALA A 155 -4.43 4.86 -10.71
C ALA A 155 -4.77 3.37 -10.95
N ASP A 156 -5.96 3.03 -11.42
CA ASP A 156 -6.31 1.67 -11.83
C ASP A 156 -5.63 1.27 -13.17
N LEU A 157 -5.84 0.03 -13.62
CA LEU A 157 -5.17 -0.48 -14.84
C LEU A 157 -5.64 0.19 -16.14
N GLU A 158 -6.88 0.72 -16.17
CA GLU A 158 -7.47 1.32 -17.38
C GLU A 158 -7.09 2.80 -17.49
N ASN A 159 -7.03 3.49 -16.36
CA ASN A 159 -6.79 4.93 -16.28
C ASN A 159 -5.32 5.31 -16.06
N SER A 160 -4.50 4.38 -15.52
CA SER A 160 -3.10 4.69 -15.25
C SER A 160 -2.24 4.75 -16.50
N SER A 161 -1.46 5.82 -16.64
CA SER A 161 -0.57 6.03 -17.77
C SER A 161 0.68 5.14 -17.70
N TYR A 162 1.33 4.91 -18.87
CA TYR A 162 2.64 4.24 -18.95
C TYR A 162 3.71 4.94 -18.08
N ARG A 163 3.57 6.24 -17.83
CA ARG A 163 4.47 6.99 -16.94
C ARG A 163 4.43 6.46 -15.52
N TYR A 164 3.27 5.99 -15.06
CA TYR A 164 3.14 5.38 -13.74
C TYR A 164 3.88 4.03 -13.68
N LEU A 165 3.76 3.20 -14.72
CA LEU A 165 4.54 1.97 -14.85
C LEU A 165 6.06 2.25 -14.83
N LEU A 166 6.52 3.27 -15.57
CA LEU A 166 7.93 3.66 -15.59
C LEU A 166 8.41 4.14 -14.22
N ARG A 167 7.61 4.97 -13.55
CA ARG A 167 7.92 5.46 -12.19
C ARG A 167 8.05 4.30 -11.20
N GLU A 168 7.10 3.37 -11.20
CA GLU A 168 7.14 2.22 -10.31
C GLU A 168 8.27 1.25 -10.68
N THR A 169 8.62 1.13 -11.96
CA THR A 169 9.79 0.36 -12.39
C THR A 169 11.08 0.96 -11.82
N ALA A 170 11.26 2.27 -11.93
CA ALA A 170 12.42 2.96 -11.37
C ALA A 170 12.48 2.81 -9.85
N ALA A 171 11.36 3.01 -9.16
CA ALA A 171 11.26 2.88 -7.71
C ALA A 171 11.51 1.43 -7.23
N TYR A 172 11.01 0.43 -7.96
CA TYR A 172 11.26 -0.98 -7.66
C TYR A 172 12.75 -1.33 -7.84
N VAL A 173 13.35 -0.94 -8.97
CA VAL A 173 14.78 -1.19 -9.23
C VAL A 173 15.63 -0.49 -8.15
N ALA A 174 15.34 0.77 -7.83
CA ALA A 174 16.02 1.49 -6.76
C ALA A 174 15.91 0.77 -5.40
N TYR A 175 14.72 0.25 -5.08
CA TYR A 175 14.53 -0.52 -3.84
C TYR A 175 15.37 -1.80 -3.82
N VAL A 176 15.31 -2.64 -4.86
CA VAL A 176 16.02 -3.93 -4.86
C VAL A 176 17.53 -3.80 -4.97
N THR A 177 18.03 -2.66 -5.47
CA THR A 177 19.48 -2.39 -5.60
C THR A 177 20.05 -1.59 -4.43
N LEU A 178 19.32 -0.64 -3.88
CA LEU A 178 19.79 0.30 -2.86
C LEU A 178 19.00 0.18 -1.55
N GLY A 179 17.67 0.12 -1.63
CA GLY A 179 16.81 0.14 -0.46
C GLY A 179 16.98 -1.06 0.48
N ARG A 180 17.25 -2.24 -0.07
CA ARG A 180 17.60 -3.45 0.70
C ARG A 180 18.90 -3.30 1.50
N HIS A 181 19.78 -2.42 1.06
CA HIS A 181 21.05 -2.11 1.72
C HIS A 181 20.98 -0.87 2.62
N GLY A 182 19.76 -0.39 2.94
CA GLY A 182 19.57 0.71 3.88
C GLY A 182 19.64 2.11 3.26
N ILE A 183 19.85 2.24 1.95
CA ILE A 183 19.83 3.52 1.25
C ILE A 183 18.38 3.83 0.87
N VAL A 184 17.76 4.78 1.58
CA VAL A 184 16.37 5.19 1.35
C VAL A 184 16.35 6.36 0.37
N LEU A 185 15.74 6.14 -0.81
CA LEU A 185 15.37 7.22 -1.72
C LEU A 185 13.96 7.69 -1.36
N SER A 186 13.76 9.01 -1.25
CA SER A 186 12.44 9.57 -0.95
C SER A 186 11.46 9.28 -2.10
N ASP A 187 10.29 8.77 -1.78
CA ASP A 187 9.20 8.53 -2.75
C ASP A 187 8.36 9.81 -2.99
N ARG A 188 8.65 10.89 -2.25
CA ARG A 188 7.94 12.17 -2.33
C ARG A 188 8.80 13.21 -3.05
N ASN A 189 8.34 13.63 -4.20
CA ASN A 189 8.60 14.93 -4.82
C ASN A 189 7.30 15.71 -4.87
#